data_0e17deb243d0437f2cc0c50aa7543dbb
#
_entry.id   0e17deb243d0437f2cc0c50aa7543dbb
#
_cell.length_a   1.000
_cell.length_b   1.000
_cell.length_c   1.000
_cell.angle_alpha   90.00
_cell.angle_beta   90.00
_cell.angle_gamma   90.00
#
_symmetry.space_group_name_H-M   'P 1'
#
loop_
_entity.id
_entity.type
_entity.pdbx_description
1 polymer ?
#
loop_
_entity_poly.entity_id
_entity_poly.type
_entity_poly.pdbx_seq_one_letter_code
_entity_poly.pdbx_strand_id
1 'polypeptide(L)'
;MTTYKCEICKKAYKQKHNYSRHVSVCNYLTEIHKEKELDTNDRVPNNNTLFELIKHLSIRVDNLENENKLLKRHRRVSSKSAIEMLNEQEEQPYVNFEKWIINDIYPLINDYYQDTFRTNIADAICNLLNHYFEIHSDKCLPIHTTSVKIQQFYMYEIRSQYESDYTWKKLTNENINNYIEHICNQFVVIFNEMWYKPNEALIAKTEKYKDIYFEHYKKILGGNISQDVRNKQIRKCLFDNLKKYNNF
;
A
#
# COMPACT_ATOMS: atom_id res chain seq x y z
N MET A 1 25.48 -9.16 23.25
CA MET A 1 24.23 -9.91 23.01
C MET A 1 24.51 -11.37 23.22
N THR A 2 23.85 -12.01 24.20
CA THR A 2 24.01 -13.44 24.49
C THR A 2 23.32 -14.27 23.43
N THR A 3 24.08 -15.11 22.73
CA THR A 3 23.57 -16.09 21.78
C THR A 3 23.60 -17.48 22.40
N TYR A 4 22.50 -18.22 22.25
CA TYR A 4 22.35 -19.59 22.73
C TYR A 4 22.64 -20.55 21.57
N LYS A 5 23.63 -21.45 21.71
CA LYS A 5 24.08 -22.35 20.66
C LYS A 5 23.73 -23.80 20.99
N CYS A 6 23.08 -24.52 20.08
CA CYS A 6 22.77 -25.92 20.24
C CYS A 6 24.04 -26.77 20.11
N GLU A 7 24.28 -27.64 21.10
CA GLU A 7 25.48 -28.50 21.14
C GLU A 7 25.47 -29.56 20.05
N ILE A 8 24.28 -29.99 19.62
CA ILE A 8 24.10 -31.06 18.65
C ILE A 8 24.28 -30.53 17.23
N CYS A 9 23.39 -29.61 16.79
CA CYS A 9 23.39 -29.13 15.39
C CYS A 9 24.14 -27.80 15.17
N LYS A 10 24.73 -27.23 16.23
CA LYS A 10 25.52 -25.98 16.23
C LYS A 10 24.75 -24.72 15.83
N LYS A 11 23.43 -24.77 15.62
CA LYS A 11 22.60 -23.59 15.31
C LYS A 11 22.54 -22.63 16.51
N ALA A 12 22.62 -21.32 16.21
CA ALA A 12 22.59 -20.24 17.19
C ALA A 12 21.24 -19.52 17.24
N TYR A 13 20.77 -19.20 18.44
CA TYR A 13 19.47 -18.55 18.71
C TYR A 13 19.68 -17.29 19.54
N LYS A 14 18.98 -16.22 19.19
CA LYS A 14 19.02 -14.95 19.93
C LYS A 14 18.13 -14.96 21.19
N GLN A 15 17.11 -15.81 21.21
CA GLN A 15 16.12 -15.89 22.29
C GLN A 15 16.20 -17.25 22.99
N LYS A 16 16.22 -17.25 24.31
CA LYS A 16 16.31 -18.45 25.16
C LYS A 16 15.17 -19.43 24.92
N HIS A 17 13.95 -18.94 24.76
CA HIS A 17 12.77 -19.77 24.52
C HIS A 17 12.85 -20.52 23.18
N ASN A 18 13.32 -19.85 22.09
CA ASN A 18 13.52 -20.49 20.80
C ASN A 18 14.64 -21.53 20.83
N TYR A 19 15.70 -21.27 21.61
CA TYR A 19 16.75 -22.23 21.89
C TYR A 19 16.24 -23.45 22.62
N SER A 20 15.52 -23.27 23.75
CA SER A 20 14.99 -24.39 24.57
C SER A 20 14.07 -25.31 23.74
N ARG A 21 13.16 -24.70 22.95
CA ARG A 21 12.28 -25.46 22.04
C ARG A 21 13.07 -26.24 20.99
N HIS A 22 14.08 -25.61 20.39
CA HIS A 22 14.91 -26.29 19.40
C HIS A 22 15.69 -27.47 20.01
N VAL A 23 16.30 -27.29 21.18
CA VAL A 23 17.09 -28.33 21.85
C VAL A 23 16.24 -29.58 22.12
N SER A 24 15.01 -29.42 22.60
CA SER A 24 14.09 -30.57 22.82
C SER A 24 13.83 -31.36 21.54
N VAL A 25 13.59 -30.68 20.42
CA VAL A 25 13.37 -31.32 19.12
C VAL A 25 14.66 -31.94 18.58
N CYS A 26 15.80 -31.25 18.73
CA CYS A 26 17.09 -31.70 18.21
C CYS A 26 17.59 -32.94 18.95
N ASN A 27 17.44 -33.01 20.28
CA ASN A 27 17.73 -34.19 21.10
C ASN A 27 16.89 -35.39 20.65
N TYR A 28 15.59 -35.17 20.53
CA TYR A 28 14.66 -36.23 20.13
C TYR A 28 15.01 -36.82 18.74
N LEU A 29 15.28 -35.96 17.74
CA LEU A 29 15.69 -36.43 16.41
C LEU A 29 17.02 -37.19 16.45
N THR A 30 17.94 -36.81 17.33
CA THR A 30 19.25 -37.50 17.45
C THR A 30 19.09 -38.87 18.13
N GLU A 31 18.18 -39.00 19.10
CA GLU A 31 17.85 -40.27 19.72
C GLU A 31 17.18 -41.24 18.71
N ILE A 32 16.23 -40.76 17.91
CA ILE A 32 15.63 -41.56 16.84
C ILE A 32 16.66 -42.03 15.81
N HIS A 33 17.64 -41.14 15.44
CA HIS A 33 18.70 -41.55 14.50
C HIS A 33 19.62 -42.60 15.10
N LYS A 34 19.95 -42.53 16.38
CA LYS A 34 20.78 -43.53 17.07
C LYS A 34 20.04 -44.88 17.18
N GLU A 35 18.72 -44.85 17.43
CA GLU A 35 17.91 -46.07 17.46
C GLU A 35 17.73 -46.72 16.06
N LYS A 36 17.69 -45.90 14.99
CA LYS A 36 17.64 -46.38 13.59
C LYS A 36 18.96 -47.00 13.12
N GLU A 37 20.10 -46.59 13.62
CA GLU A 37 21.40 -47.19 13.28
C GLU A 37 21.58 -48.58 13.93
N LEU A 38 20.78 -48.88 14.97
CA LEU A 38 20.85 -50.16 15.70
C LEU A 38 19.85 -51.20 15.23
N ASP A 39 18.86 -50.87 14.39
CA ASP A 39 17.80 -51.78 14.00
C ASP A 39 17.45 -51.62 12.50
N THR A 40 17.89 -52.58 11.69
CA THR A 40 17.62 -52.68 10.24
C THR A 40 16.20 -53.22 9.93
N ASN A 41 15.22 -52.94 10.75
CA ASN A 41 13.84 -53.33 10.47
C ASN A 41 12.89 -52.13 10.61
N ASP A 42 12.06 -51.92 9.59
CA ASP A 42 10.95 -50.97 9.53
C ASP A 42 9.99 -51.14 10.72
N ARG A 43 10.35 -50.61 11.87
CA ARG A 43 9.44 -50.60 13.03
C ARG A 43 8.78 -49.24 13.18
N VAL A 44 7.46 -49.29 13.06
CA VAL A 44 6.56 -48.23 13.56
C VAL A 44 6.96 -47.91 15.00
N PRO A 45 7.08 -46.61 15.43
CA PRO A 45 7.36 -46.25 16.80
C PRO A 45 6.47 -47.03 17.76
N ASN A 46 7.02 -47.52 18.87
CA ASN A 46 6.22 -48.30 19.82
C ASN A 46 5.06 -47.45 20.37
N ASN A 47 4.00 -48.06 20.83
CA ASN A 47 2.79 -47.39 21.30
C ASN A 47 3.07 -46.36 22.41
N ASN A 48 4.07 -46.55 23.26
CA ASN A 48 4.44 -45.62 24.32
C ASN A 48 5.06 -44.35 23.71
N THR A 49 5.94 -44.48 22.72
CA THR A 49 6.55 -43.35 22.00
C THR A 49 5.50 -42.53 21.23
N LEU A 50 4.56 -43.22 20.59
CA LEU A 50 3.41 -42.59 19.93
C LEU A 50 2.51 -41.85 20.93
N PHE A 51 2.26 -42.44 22.10
CA PHE A 51 1.46 -41.83 23.15
C PHE A 51 2.11 -40.55 23.71
N GLU A 52 3.39 -40.57 23.99
CA GLU A 52 4.12 -39.37 24.43
C GLU A 52 4.16 -38.28 23.36
N LEU A 53 4.32 -38.62 22.08
CA LEU A 53 4.21 -37.71 20.96
C LEU A 53 2.84 -37.04 20.87
N ILE A 54 1.78 -37.83 20.97
CA ILE A 54 0.39 -37.32 20.94
C ILE A 54 0.16 -36.41 22.12
N LYS A 55 0.61 -36.76 23.32
CA LYS A 55 0.51 -35.94 24.51
C LYS A 55 1.25 -34.59 24.34
N HIS A 56 2.46 -34.61 23.82
CA HIS A 56 3.22 -33.39 23.51
C HIS A 56 2.55 -32.51 22.46
N LEU A 57 1.99 -33.11 21.40
CA LEU A 57 1.25 -32.40 20.37
C LEU A 57 -0.04 -31.80 20.92
N SER A 58 -0.78 -32.52 21.75
CA SER A 58 -2.00 -32.01 22.41
C SER A 58 -1.70 -30.78 23.27
N ILE A 59 -0.68 -30.84 24.14
CA ILE A 59 -0.26 -29.70 24.96
C ILE A 59 0.12 -28.51 24.06
N ARG A 60 0.79 -28.74 22.94
CA ARG A 60 1.20 -27.69 22.03
C ARG A 60 0.01 -27.07 21.30
N VAL A 61 -0.98 -27.88 20.89
CA VAL A 61 -2.23 -27.40 20.28
C VAL A 61 -3.00 -26.54 21.28
N ASP A 62 -3.17 -27.01 22.53
CA ASP A 62 -3.83 -26.24 23.59
C ASP A 62 -3.16 -24.88 23.84
N ASN A 63 -1.83 -24.85 23.88
CA ASN A 63 -1.08 -23.62 24.05
C ASN A 63 -1.27 -22.66 22.86
N LEU A 64 -1.22 -23.18 21.62
CA LEU A 64 -1.46 -22.37 20.41
C LEU A 64 -2.91 -21.89 20.31
N GLU A 65 -3.88 -22.68 20.72
CA GLU A 65 -5.28 -22.26 20.80
C GLU A 65 -5.49 -21.15 21.84
N ASN A 66 -4.86 -21.27 23.01
CA ASN A 66 -4.93 -20.24 24.04
C ASN A 66 -4.24 -18.94 23.59
N GLU A 67 -3.06 -19.03 22.95
CA GLU A 67 -2.38 -17.89 22.36
C GLU A 67 -3.24 -17.22 21.27
N ASN A 68 -3.88 -18.01 20.39
CA ASN A 68 -4.82 -17.52 19.40
C ASN A 68 -6.07 -16.86 20.02
N LYS A 69 -6.60 -17.41 21.11
CA LYS A 69 -7.73 -16.82 21.85
C LYS A 69 -7.31 -15.46 22.47
N LEU A 70 -6.13 -15.37 23.04
CA LEU A 70 -5.60 -14.11 23.57
C LEU A 70 -5.36 -13.07 22.47
N LEU A 71 -4.73 -13.45 21.35
CA LEU A 71 -4.53 -12.58 20.20
C LEU A 71 -5.86 -12.10 19.60
N LYS A 72 -6.86 -12.98 19.49
CA LYS A 72 -8.21 -12.61 19.04
C LYS A 72 -8.92 -11.67 20.02
N ARG A 73 -8.75 -11.83 21.34
CA ARG A 73 -9.28 -10.92 22.36
C ARG A 73 -8.61 -9.55 22.26
N HIS A 74 -7.29 -9.47 22.18
CA HIS A 74 -6.55 -8.22 21.97
C HIS A 74 -6.99 -7.52 20.67
N ARG A 75 -7.20 -8.28 19.59
CA ARG A 75 -7.70 -7.72 18.33
C ARG A 75 -9.14 -7.19 18.42
N ARG A 76 -10.00 -7.77 19.27
CA ARG A 76 -11.38 -7.30 19.48
C ARG A 76 -11.49 -6.09 20.39
N VAL A 77 -10.55 -5.89 21.28
CA VAL A 77 -10.53 -4.75 22.22
C VAL A 77 -9.94 -3.48 21.58
N SER A 78 -9.29 -3.60 20.41
CA SER A 78 -8.47 -2.53 19.81
C SER A 78 -8.73 -2.28 18.33
N SER A 79 -9.95 -2.40 17.79
CA SER A 79 -10.13 -1.88 16.43
C SER A 79 -11.53 -1.34 16.19
N LYS A 80 -11.73 -0.08 16.52
CA LYS A 80 -12.60 0.76 15.71
C LYS A 80 -12.16 0.58 14.26
N SER A 81 -13.11 0.46 13.33
CA SER A 81 -12.76 0.43 11.91
C SER A 81 -12.03 1.73 11.54
N ALA A 82 -11.17 1.71 10.52
CA ALA A 82 -10.50 2.92 10.06
C ALA A 82 -11.49 4.06 9.74
N ILE A 83 -12.67 3.71 9.22
CA ILE A 83 -13.74 4.66 8.92
C ILE A 83 -14.31 5.28 10.22
N GLU A 84 -14.56 4.48 11.25
CA GLU A 84 -15.01 5.00 12.55
C GLU A 84 -13.98 5.94 13.17
N MET A 85 -12.68 5.57 13.11
CA MET A 85 -11.60 6.43 13.60
C MET A 85 -11.54 7.77 12.86
N LEU A 86 -11.68 7.75 11.53
CA LEU A 86 -11.66 8.97 10.71
C LEU A 86 -12.90 9.84 10.93
N ASN A 87 -14.08 9.25 11.12
CA ASN A 87 -15.32 10.00 11.41
C ASN A 87 -15.34 10.62 12.81
N GLU A 88 -14.55 10.10 13.75
CA GLU A 88 -14.43 10.61 15.12
C GLU A 88 -13.33 11.69 15.29
N GLN A 89 -12.56 11.99 14.26
CA GLN A 89 -11.57 13.07 14.31
C GLN A 89 -12.25 14.42 14.55
N GLU A 90 -11.66 15.24 15.41
CA GLU A 90 -12.20 16.58 15.73
C GLU A 90 -12.16 17.51 14.50
N GLU A 91 -11.10 17.40 13.70
CA GLU A 91 -10.96 18.14 12.45
C GLU A 91 -11.41 17.27 11.28
N GLN A 92 -12.40 17.74 10.55
CA GLN A 92 -12.89 17.12 9.33
C GLN A 92 -12.49 17.97 8.10
N PRO A 93 -12.33 17.36 6.92
CA PRO A 93 -12.02 18.08 5.69
C PRO A 93 -13.07 19.16 5.40
N TYR A 94 -12.63 20.33 4.94
CA TYR A 94 -13.50 21.47 4.61
C TYR A 94 -14.29 21.27 3.30
N VAL A 95 -13.85 20.31 2.44
CA VAL A 95 -14.51 19.93 1.19
C VAL A 95 -14.53 18.41 1.04
N ASN A 96 -15.37 17.89 0.16
CA ASN A 96 -15.33 16.49 -0.22
C ASN A 96 -14.19 16.22 -1.22
N PHE A 97 -13.89 14.94 -1.44
CA PHE A 97 -12.79 14.51 -2.29
C PHE A 97 -12.92 14.99 -3.75
N GLU A 98 -14.11 14.97 -4.32
CA GLU A 98 -14.36 15.42 -5.69
C GLU A 98 -14.11 16.93 -5.84
N LYS A 99 -14.65 17.74 -4.93
CA LYS A 99 -14.43 19.20 -4.92
C LYS A 99 -12.97 19.55 -4.69
N TRP A 100 -12.26 18.78 -3.88
CA TRP A 100 -10.82 18.95 -3.69
C TRP A 100 -10.06 18.76 -5.00
N ILE A 101 -10.37 17.72 -5.78
CA ILE A 101 -9.73 17.53 -7.09
C ILE A 101 -10.02 18.72 -8.01
N ILE A 102 -11.26 19.18 -8.07
CA ILE A 102 -11.68 20.27 -8.97
C ILE A 102 -11.07 21.61 -8.55
N ASN A 103 -11.10 21.93 -7.27
CA ASN A 103 -10.74 23.26 -6.77
C ASN A 103 -9.25 23.43 -6.48
N ASP A 104 -8.59 22.35 -6.03
CA ASP A 104 -7.20 22.42 -5.57
C ASP A 104 -6.22 21.75 -6.56
N ILE A 105 -6.59 20.62 -7.18
CA ILE A 105 -5.67 19.87 -8.05
C ILE A 105 -5.73 20.38 -9.50
N TYR A 106 -6.92 20.56 -10.08
CA TYR A 106 -7.04 20.99 -11.49
C TYR A 106 -6.36 22.33 -11.78
N PRO A 107 -6.47 23.39 -10.96
CA PRO A 107 -5.79 24.65 -11.22
C PRO A 107 -4.28 24.52 -11.36
N LEU A 108 -3.66 23.61 -10.59
CA LEU A 108 -2.22 23.38 -10.62
C LEU A 108 -1.74 22.73 -11.92
N ILE A 109 -2.62 22.07 -12.69
CA ILE A 109 -2.26 21.43 -13.95
C ILE A 109 -1.67 22.47 -14.94
N ASN A 110 -2.13 23.72 -14.88
CA ASN A 110 -1.60 24.79 -15.72
C ASN A 110 -0.09 25.03 -15.53
N ASP A 111 0.43 24.77 -14.33
CA ASP A 111 1.83 24.95 -14.02
C ASP A 111 2.67 23.71 -14.33
N TYR A 112 2.03 22.52 -14.36
CA TYR A 112 2.72 21.23 -14.49
C TYR A 112 2.54 20.54 -15.83
N TYR A 113 1.64 21.00 -16.74
CA TYR A 113 1.42 20.30 -18.02
C TYR A 113 2.67 20.25 -18.89
N GLN A 114 3.56 21.25 -18.81
CA GLN A 114 4.81 21.29 -19.57
C GLN A 114 5.85 20.26 -19.08
N ASP A 115 5.74 19.79 -17.84
CA ASP A 115 6.61 18.72 -17.33
C ASP A 115 6.42 17.43 -18.13
N THR A 116 5.22 17.21 -18.68
CA THR A 116 4.95 16.07 -19.56
C THR A 116 5.85 16.05 -20.79
N PHE A 117 6.28 17.21 -21.30
CA PHE A 117 7.14 17.33 -22.49
C PHE A 117 8.57 16.85 -22.22
N ARG A 118 9.01 16.88 -20.97
CA ARG A 118 10.35 16.42 -20.53
C ARG A 118 10.34 14.95 -20.13
N THR A 119 9.29 14.51 -19.47
CA THR A 119 9.16 13.16 -18.92
C THR A 119 7.94 12.45 -19.50
N ASN A 120 6.89 12.28 -18.71
CA ASN A 120 5.59 11.73 -19.09
C ASN A 120 4.51 12.24 -18.11
N ILE A 121 3.25 11.93 -18.41
CA ILE A 121 2.12 12.40 -17.59
C ILE A 121 2.15 11.86 -16.15
N ALA A 122 2.65 10.64 -15.91
CA ALA A 122 2.70 10.09 -14.55
C ALA A 122 3.68 10.87 -13.67
N ASP A 123 4.85 11.22 -14.22
CA ASP A 123 5.86 12.02 -13.51
C ASP A 123 5.36 13.44 -13.27
N ALA A 124 4.68 14.05 -14.26
CA ALA A 124 4.09 15.38 -14.13
C ALA A 124 3.02 15.43 -13.02
N ILE A 125 2.13 14.42 -12.96
CA ILE A 125 1.15 14.30 -11.87
C ILE A 125 1.84 14.08 -10.53
N CYS A 126 2.89 13.26 -10.47
CA CYS A 126 3.65 13.05 -9.24
C CYS A 126 4.32 14.35 -8.76
N ASN A 127 4.91 15.14 -9.66
CA ASN A 127 5.50 16.45 -9.32
C ASN A 127 4.44 17.40 -8.76
N LEU A 128 3.28 17.48 -9.42
CA LEU A 128 2.15 18.27 -8.95
C LEU A 128 1.71 17.85 -7.55
N LEU A 129 1.51 16.55 -7.32
CA LEU A 129 1.10 16.03 -6.01
C LEU A 129 2.16 16.31 -4.94
N ASN A 130 3.45 16.07 -5.22
CA ASN A 130 4.53 16.36 -4.29
C ASN A 130 4.50 17.83 -3.86
N HIS A 131 4.41 18.73 -4.82
CA HIS A 131 4.34 20.17 -4.55
C HIS A 131 3.08 20.56 -3.75
N TYR A 132 1.92 19.99 -4.11
CA TYR A 132 0.67 20.24 -3.38
C TYR A 132 0.79 19.86 -1.91
N PHE A 133 1.31 18.66 -1.62
CA PHE A 133 1.49 18.17 -0.26
C PHE A 133 2.55 18.92 0.54
N GLU A 134 3.59 19.47 -0.12
CA GLU A 134 4.59 20.31 0.53
C GLU A 134 4.01 21.65 1.01
N ILE A 135 3.17 22.29 0.19
CA ILE A 135 2.58 23.61 0.51
C ILE A 135 1.44 23.49 1.53
N HIS A 136 0.68 22.39 1.52
CA HIS A 136 -0.55 22.24 2.29
C HIS A 136 -0.39 21.24 3.45
N SER A 137 0.77 21.17 4.06
CA SER A 137 1.11 20.22 5.13
C SER A 137 0.26 20.35 6.41
N ASP A 138 -0.46 21.44 6.58
CA ASP A 138 -1.28 21.80 7.75
C ASP A 138 -2.80 21.62 7.55
N LYS A 139 -3.26 21.25 6.34
CA LYS A 139 -4.69 21.14 6.03
C LYS A 139 -5.24 19.74 6.30
N CYS A 140 -6.45 19.63 6.82
CA CYS A 140 -7.18 18.37 6.84
C CYS A 140 -7.68 18.04 5.43
N LEU A 141 -7.08 17.01 4.79
CA LEU A 141 -7.38 16.64 3.40
C LEU A 141 -8.52 15.62 3.31
N PRO A 142 -9.35 15.69 2.24
CA PRO A 142 -10.46 14.75 2.03
C PRO A 142 -10.02 13.38 1.47
N ILE A 143 -8.75 13.06 1.60
CA ILE A 143 -8.16 11.75 1.30
C ILE A 143 -7.20 11.35 2.40
N HIS A 144 -7.25 10.09 2.82
CA HIS A 144 -6.45 9.59 3.92
C HIS A 144 -5.97 8.15 3.67
N THR A 145 -4.88 7.75 4.36
CA THR A 145 -4.45 6.36 4.48
C THR A 145 -4.21 6.04 5.96
N THR A 146 -4.61 4.84 6.39
CA THR A 146 -4.43 4.39 7.79
C THR A 146 -3.38 3.31 7.94
N SER A 147 -2.67 2.99 6.86
CA SER A 147 -1.69 1.90 6.83
C SER A 147 -0.36 2.37 6.28
N VAL A 148 0.73 1.95 6.95
CA VAL A 148 2.11 2.18 6.49
C VAL A 148 2.52 1.22 5.36
N LYS A 149 1.86 0.05 5.27
CA LYS A 149 2.30 -1.09 4.43
C LYS A 149 1.38 -1.36 3.25
N ILE A 150 0.09 -1.05 3.39
CA ILE A 150 -0.94 -1.40 2.40
C ILE A 150 -1.46 -0.13 1.77
N GLN A 151 -1.41 -0.03 0.44
CA GLN A 151 -1.99 1.08 -0.32
C GLN A 151 -3.52 1.03 -0.23
N GLN A 152 -4.05 1.46 0.91
CA GLN A 152 -5.47 1.58 1.15
C GLN A 152 -5.82 3.05 1.36
N PHE A 153 -6.73 3.56 0.55
CA PHE A 153 -7.18 4.94 0.60
C PHE A 153 -8.60 5.02 1.13
N TYR A 154 -8.88 6.14 1.80
CA TYR A 154 -10.20 6.56 2.26
C TYR A 154 -10.46 7.95 1.73
N MET A 155 -11.69 8.21 1.30
CA MET A 155 -12.12 9.52 0.80
C MET A 155 -13.28 10.04 1.63
N TYR A 156 -13.36 11.35 1.74
CA TYR A 156 -14.42 12.08 2.40
C TYR A 156 -15.46 12.49 1.37
N GLU A 157 -16.70 11.98 1.50
CA GLU A 157 -17.77 12.23 0.53
C GLU A 157 -19.10 12.54 1.20
N ILE A 158 -20.06 13.04 0.43
CA ILE A 158 -21.42 13.30 0.87
C ILE A 158 -22.17 11.97 1.03
N ARG A 159 -22.76 11.73 2.19
CA ARG A 159 -23.49 10.51 2.52
C ARG A 159 -24.80 10.36 1.76
N SER A 160 -25.48 11.47 1.47
CA SER A 160 -26.76 11.50 0.75
C SER A 160 -26.92 12.81 -0.02
N GLN A 161 -27.64 12.76 -1.15
CA GLN A 161 -27.96 13.97 -1.94
C GLN A 161 -28.88 14.95 -1.21
N TYR A 162 -29.54 14.52 -0.13
CA TYR A 162 -30.52 15.31 0.62
C TYR A 162 -30.04 15.79 2.01
N GLU A 163 -28.85 15.33 2.43
CA GLU A 163 -28.29 15.70 3.74
C GLU A 163 -26.87 16.25 3.54
N SER A 164 -26.57 17.34 4.22
CA SER A 164 -25.20 17.90 4.33
C SER A 164 -24.31 17.02 5.22
N ASP A 165 -24.57 15.72 5.26
CA ASP A 165 -23.85 14.77 6.08
C ASP A 165 -22.74 14.12 5.26
N TYR A 166 -21.49 14.40 5.65
CA TYR A 166 -20.29 13.87 5.05
C TYR A 166 -19.77 12.68 5.85
N THR A 167 -19.17 11.74 5.19
CA THR A 167 -18.59 10.55 5.83
C THR A 167 -17.36 10.04 5.08
N TRP A 168 -16.45 9.43 5.80
CA TRP A 168 -15.32 8.72 5.22
C TRP A 168 -15.76 7.38 4.62
N LYS A 169 -15.25 7.08 3.44
CA LYS A 169 -15.52 5.84 2.72
C LYS A 169 -14.24 5.25 2.16
N LYS A 170 -14.19 3.92 2.14
CA LYS A 170 -13.07 3.20 1.54
C LYS A 170 -13.05 3.40 0.02
N LEU A 171 -11.93 3.87 -0.52
CA LEU A 171 -11.72 4.05 -1.94
C LEU A 171 -11.16 2.77 -2.56
N THR A 172 -11.86 2.21 -3.56
CA THR A 172 -11.38 1.04 -4.30
C THR A 172 -10.30 1.42 -5.30
N ASN A 173 -9.48 0.44 -5.73
CA ASN A 173 -8.47 0.69 -6.76
C ASN A 173 -9.10 1.10 -8.10
N GLU A 174 -10.28 0.62 -8.41
CA GLU A 174 -11.04 1.01 -9.60
C GLU A 174 -11.46 2.48 -9.53
N ASN A 175 -12.07 2.87 -8.41
CA ASN A 175 -12.51 4.25 -8.24
C ASN A 175 -11.34 5.24 -8.27
N ILE A 176 -10.21 4.94 -7.61
CA ILE A 176 -9.05 5.83 -7.66
C ILE A 176 -8.45 5.89 -9.07
N ASN A 177 -8.47 4.80 -9.84
CA ASN A 177 -8.06 4.83 -11.24
C ASN A 177 -8.95 5.75 -12.08
N ASN A 178 -10.28 5.74 -11.85
CA ASN A 178 -11.19 6.64 -12.56
C ASN A 178 -10.86 8.11 -12.26
N TYR A 179 -10.56 8.47 -11.01
CA TYR A 179 -10.12 9.83 -10.68
C TYR A 179 -8.77 10.18 -11.32
N ILE A 180 -7.82 9.25 -11.37
CA ILE A 180 -6.55 9.44 -12.08
C ILE A 180 -6.79 9.71 -13.57
N GLU A 181 -7.70 8.95 -14.22
CA GLU A 181 -8.07 9.18 -15.62
C GLU A 181 -8.69 10.57 -15.83
N HIS A 182 -9.55 11.02 -14.92
CA HIS A 182 -10.10 12.38 -14.99
C HIS A 182 -9.00 13.44 -14.91
N ILE A 183 -8.01 13.27 -14.03
CA ILE A 183 -6.85 14.17 -13.94
C ILE A 183 -6.04 14.11 -15.24
N CYS A 184 -5.76 12.92 -15.78
CA CYS A 184 -5.04 12.77 -17.05
C CYS A 184 -5.79 13.46 -18.21
N ASN A 185 -7.11 13.30 -18.28
CA ASN A 185 -7.93 13.97 -19.29
C ASN A 185 -7.86 15.50 -19.14
N GLN A 186 -7.80 16.02 -17.93
CA GLN A 186 -7.66 17.45 -17.70
C GLN A 186 -6.29 17.97 -18.18
N PHE A 187 -5.20 17.19 -18.03
CA PHE A 187 -3.91 17.52 -18.66
C PHE A 187 -4.02 17.64 -20.18
N VAL A 188 -4.78 16.75 -20.83
CA VAL A 188 -5.02 16.82 -22.30
C VAL A 188 -5.81 18.07 -22.66
N VAL A 189 -6.81 18.44 -21.88
CA VAL A 189 -7.59 19.69 -22.10
C VAL A 189 -6.68 20.89 -22.00
N ILE A 190 -5.89 21.01 -20.94
CA ILE A 190 -4.96 22.13 -20.73
C ILE A 190 -3.89 22.17 -21.85
N PHE A 191 -3.34 21.04 -22.26
CA PHE A 191 -2.42 20.97 -23.39
C PHE A 191 -3.05 21.52 -24.67
N ASN A 192 -4.29 21.15 -24.97
CA ASN A 192 -4.99 21.65 -26.15
C ASN A 192 -5.20 23.17 -26.10
N GLU A 193 -5.60 23.70 -24.93
CA GLU A 193 -5.85 25.14 -24.76
C GLU A 193 -4.56 25.95 -24.75
N MET A 194 -3.56 25.52 -24.00
CA MET A 194 -2.37 26.32 -23.70
C MET A 194 -1.23 26.11 -24.69
N TRP A 195 -1.18 24.94 -25.38
CA TRP A 195 -0.11 24.65 -26.31
C TRP A 195 -0.59 24.42 -27.75
N TYR A 196 -1.58 23.55 -27.98
CA TYR A 196 -2.02 23.22 -29.33
C TYR A 196 -2.65 24.41 -30.04
N LYS A 197 -3.70 25.02 -29.50
CA LYS A 197 -4.41 26.15 -30.12
C LYS A 197 -3.49 27.33 -30.48
N PRO A 198 -2.59 27.81 -29.60
CA PRO A 198 -1.67 28.88 -29.96
C PRO A 198 -0.70 28.52 -31.08
N ASN A 199 -0.37 27.25 -31.27
CA ASN A 199 0.58 26.76 -32.27
C ASN A 199 -0.09 26.16 -33.52
N GLU A 200 -1.42 26.08 -33.61
CA GLU A 200 -2.16 25.41 -34.66
C GLU A 200 -1.75 25.86 -36.09
N ALA A 201 -1.61 27.16 -36.28
CA ALA A 201 -1.18 27.70 -37.59
C ALA A 201 0.27 27.30 -37.95
N LEU A 202 1.16 27.14 -36.98
CA LEU A 202 2.55 26.69 -37.19
C LEU A 202 2.58 25.19 -37.46
N ILE A 203 1.78 24.42 -36.75
CA ILE A 203 1.63 22.97 -36.92
C ILE A 203 1.11 22.68 -38.33
N ALA A 204 0.12 23.46 -38.82
CA ALA A 204 -0.42 23.28 -40.15
C ALA A 204 0.60 23.56 -41.29
N LYS A 205 1.54 24.49 -41.06
CA LYS A 205 2.48 24.98 -42.08
C LYS A 205 3.86 24.34 -42.05
N THR A 206 4.29 23.76 -40.93
CA THR A 206 5.68 23.37 -40.73
C THR A 206 5.79 21.95 -40.22
N GLU A 207 6.52 21.09 -40.91
CA GLU A 207 6.73 19.69 -40.53
C GLU A 207 7.39 19.58 -39.13
N LYS A 208 8.36 20.43 -38.86
CA LYS A 208 9.00 20.50 -37.53
C LYS A 208 8.01 20.67 -36.38
N TYR A 209 6.98 21.54 -36.54
CA TYR A 209 5.99 21.74 -35.49
C TYR A 209 4.98 20.59 -35.39
N LYS A 210 4.75 19.87 -36.48
CA LYS A 210 3.97 18.61 -36.45
C LYS A 210 4.68 17.53 -35.63
N ASP A 211 5.99 17.35 -35.86
CA ASP A 211 6.79 16.38 -35.11
C ASP A 211 6.81 16.71 -33.62
N ILE A 212 7.00 17.98 -33.25
CA ILE A 212 6.94 18.44 -31.86
C ILE A 212 5.56 18.16 -31.25
N TYR A 213 4.49 18.47 -31.98
CA TYR A 213 3.13 18.16 -31.54
C TYR A 213 2.92 16.68 -31.26
N PHE A 214 3.31 15.80 -32.19
CA PHE A 214 3.16 14.36 -32.01
C PHE A 214 3.98 13.83 -30.83
N GLU A 215 5.19 14.35 -30.64
CA GLU A 215 6.02 13.99 -29.49
C GLU A 215 5.37 14.39 -28.16
N HIS A 216 4.92 15.63 -28.03
CA HIS A 216 4.25 16.13 -26.82
C HIS A 216 2.92 15.40 -26.58
N TYR A 217 2.12 15.23 -27.63
CA TYR A 217 0.84 14.54 -27.56
C TYR A 217 1.00 13.08 -27.13
N LYS A 218 1.99 12.38 -27.66
CA LYS A 218 2.33 11.04 -27.23
C LYS A 218 2.69 10.98 -25.73
N LYS A 219 3.50 11.90 -25.25
CA LYS A 219 3.93 11.96 -23.85
C LYS A 219 2.77 12.26 -22.89
N ILE A 220 1.88 13.15 -23.26
CA ILE A 220 0.71 13.51 -22.45
C ILE A 220 -0.33 12.39 -22.40
N LEU A 221 -0.39 11.52 -23.40
CA LEU A 221 -1.22 10.32 -23.40
C LEU A 221 -0.58 9.15 -22.59
N GLY A 222 0.62 9.33 -22.04
CA GLY A 222 1.32 8.32 -21.22
C GLY A 222 2.60 7.79 -21.84
N GLY A 223 2.97 8.21 -23.04
CA GLY A 223 4.21 7.80 -23.70
C GLY A 223 4.22 6.31 -24.08
N ASN A 224 5.23 5.59 -23.61
CA ASN A 224 5.41 4.16 -23.89
C ASN A 224 4.96 3.26 -22.72
N ILE A 225 4.37 3.80 -21.67
CA ILE A 225 3.90 3.03 -20.51
C ILE A 225 2.42 2.70 -20.65
N SER A 226 2.03 1.50 -20.20
CA SER A 226 0.62 1.11 -20.18
C SER A 226 -0.15 1.91 -19.11
N GLN A 227 -1.46 2.02 -19.30
CA GLN A 227 -2.37 2.68 -18.35
C GLN A 227 -2.24 2.11 -16.93
N ASP A 228 -2.12 0.79 -16.80
CA ASP A 228 -1.99 0.12 -15.50
C ASP A 228 -0.69 0.52 -14.79
N VAL A 229 0.43 0.58 -15.52
CA VAL A 229 1.73 1.00 -14.98
C VAL A 229 1.68 2.46 -14.56
N ARG A 230 1.12 3.35 -15.39
CA ARG A 230 0.89 4.76 -15.09
C ARG A 230 0.07 4.93 -13.81
N ASN A 231 -1.10 4.29 -13.74
CA ASN A 231 -2.00 4.40 -12.61
C ASN A 231 -1.38 3.84 -11.32
N LYS A 232 -0.61 2.76 -11.42
CA LYS A 232 0.15 2.20 -10.29
C LYS A 232 1.22 3.16 -9.77
N GLN A 233 1.93 3.84 -10.67
CA GLN A 233 2.96 4.83 -10.31
C GLN A 233 2.32 6.02 -9.58
N ILE A 234 1.22 6.57 -10.11
CA ILE A 234 0.50 7.70 -9.51
C ILE A 234 -0.08 7.32 -8.14
N ARG A 235 -0.73 6.14 -8.02
CA ARG A 235 -1.22 5.66 -6.72
C ARG A 235 -0.11 5.50 -5.69
N LYS A 236 1.04 5.00 -6.11
CA LYS A 236 2.21 4.87 -5.22
C LYS A 236 2.68 6.25 -4.75
N CYS A 237 2.82 7.20 -5.67
CA CYS A 237 3.21 8.58 -5.36
C CYS A 237 2.23 9.22 -4.35
N LEU A 238 0.93 9.13 -4.61
CA LEU A 238 -0.11 9.62 -3.70
C LEU A 238 -0.02 8.96 -2.32
N PHE A 239 0.16 7.64 -2.27
CA PHE A 239 0.31 6.90 -1.01
C PHE A 239 1.55 7.34 -0.22
N ASP A 240 2.69 7.51 -0.88
CA ASP A 240 3.93 7.91 -0.24
C ASP A 240 3.84 9.35 0.32
N ASN A 241 3.13 10.25 -0.36
CA ASN A 241 2.85 11.59 0.13
C ASN A 241 1.91 11.57 1.33
N LEU A 242 0.79 10.86 1.25
CA LEU A 242 -0.17 10.73 2.37
C LEU A 242 0.47 10.10 3.60
N LYS A 243 1.38 9.14 3.40
CA LYS A 243 2.12 8.52 4.50
C LYS A 243 3.03 9.51 5.22
N LYS A 244 3.73 10.39 4.49
CA LYS A 244 4.53 11.48 5.08
C LYS A 244 3.64 12.50 5.79
N TYR A 245 2.54 12.86 5.15
CA TYR A 245 1.56 13.82 5.63
C TYR A 245 0.91 13.38 6.94
N ASN A 246 0.53 12.12 7.07
CA ASN A 246 -0.10 11.56 8.26
C ASN A 246 0.91 11.22 9.39
N ASN A 247 2.19 11.57 9.25
CA ASN A 247 3.26 11.33 10.25
C ASN A 247 3.36 9.86 10.72
N PHE A 248 3.23 8.88 9.82
CA PHE A 248 3.48 7.48 10.12
C PHE A 248 4.96 7.11 10.13
#